data_bdbc578c9e361b7de348480c53cb6237
#
_entry.id   bdbc578c9e361b7de348480c53cb6237
#
_cell.length_a   1.000
_cell.length_b   1.000
_cell.length_c   1.000
_cell.angle_alpha   90.00
_cell.angle_beta   90.00
_cell.angle_gamma   90.00
#
_symmetry.space_group_name_H-M   'P 1'
#
loop_
_entity.id
_entity.type
_entity.pdbx_description
1 polymer ?
#
loop_
_entity_poly.entity_id
_entity_poly.type
_entity_poly.pdbx_seq_one_letter_code
_entity_poly.pdbx_strand_id
1 'polypeptide(L)'
;LKRRDFLAASAVLSLLASSPAIAAKKHAKKKPPAKPAHKPAPKPAHKPEPAVASGTAAQSEPRSVISFPDEPPAQWRTYDITSKVTLKKIRGKARIWLPLAQYKDTPWQRSLGHSWQGNFENAGIYRDPVAEMEVFYADWSEKVAAPQLQIVSQVATQDRHFDITRRGAAVERNEVLRRCLHPTAMVPTDGIVRRTAERAIGRIKDPVAQGKAIYDWVVENTVRDAQLPGCGTGDIVGMLESGRLSGKSADIALLFVGLCRSMGIPARPVFGMRVDYSRLFGGLGATGNLRQAQHCRAEFYAPGYGWIPVDPSDVRKSIVDEGLSGADSKLVVLKKLLFGFWEMNWIGFNAAQDVDLRGAAGKTLPFLVFPQVETADGRFDNLDAERFDYSVTAGRVET
;
A
#
# COMPACT_ATOMS: atom_id res chain seq x y z
N LEU A 1 4.50 52.86 23.26
CA LEU A 1 5.75 53.53 23.70
C LEU A 1 6.97 52.73 23.27
N LYS A 2 7.79 53.37 22.34
CA LYS A 2 9.26 53.33 22.12
C LYS A 2 10.01 51.98 22.13
N ARG A 3 10.43 51.52 20.97
CA ARG A 3 11.73 51.66 20.23
C ARG A 3 13.00 51.75 21.09
N ARG A 4 13.98 50.88 20.81
CA ARG A 4 15.43 51.11 20.57
C ARG A 4 16.14 49.75 20.52
N ASP A 5 16.63 49.31 19.38
CA ASP A 5 17.96 49.43 18.77
C ASP A 5 19.13 49.02 19.68
N PHE A 6 19.86 47.98 19.31
CA PHE A 6 21.32 47.96 19.41
C PHE A 6 21.93 47.09 18.29
N LEU A 7 22.76 47.77 17.53
CA LEU A 7 23.67 47.29 16.48
C LEU A 7 25.05 46.91 17.08
N ALA A 8 25.83 46.26 16.25
CA ALA A 8 27.28 46.14 16.20
C ALA A 8 27.87 44.80 16.81
N ALA A 9 28.90 44.20 16.27
CA ALA A 9 29.79 44.45 15.13
C ALA A 9 30.61 43.20 14.83
N SER A 10 31.02 43.12 13.61
CA SER A 10 32.06 42.38 12.92
C SER A 10 33.26 41.84 13.69
N ALA A 11 33.75 40.64 13.30
CA ALA A 11 35.20 40.41 13.11
C ALA A 11 35.44 39.29 12.06
N VAL A 12 36.06 39.69 10.98
CA VAL A 12 36.69 38.90 9.93
C VAL A 12 38.03 38.36 10.46
N LEU A 13 38.29 37.06 10.27
CA LEU A 13 39.68 36.57 10.31
C LEU A 13 39.90 35.60 9.14
N SER A 14 40.61 36.09 8.13
CA SER A 14 41.22 35.37 7.04
C SER A 14 42.43 34.63 7.50
N LEU A 15 42.58 33.36 7.19
CA LEU A 15 43.88 32.68 7.24
C LEU A 15 44.04 31.86 5.93
N LEU A 16 44.96 32.36 5.13
CA LEU A 16 45.58 31.72 4.00
C LEU A 16 46.52 30.61 4.48
N ALA A 17 46.43 29.43 3.90
CA ALA A 17 47.55 28.48 3.92
C ALA A 17 47.56 27.67 2.62
N SER A 18 48.60 27.90 1.92
CA SER A 18 49.29 27.35 0.77
C SER A 18 49.16 25.85 0.51
N SER A 19 48.91 25.52 -0.77
CA SER A 19 49.09 24.20 -1.40
C SER A 19 50.57 23.92 -1.71
N PRO A 20 51.04 22.66 -1.71
CA PRO A 20 52.13 22.27 -2.58
C PRO A 20 51.65 21.41 -3.76
N ALA A 21 52.10 21.81 -4.93
CA ALA A 21 52.01 21.06 -6.19
C ALA A 21 52.91 19.81 -6.10
N ILE A 22 52.33 18.66 -6.52
CA ILE A 22 53.14 17.46 -6.79
C ILE A 22 52.97 17.09 -8.27
N ALA A 23 54.13 16.95 -8.89
CA ALA A 23 54.37 16.77 -10.30
C ALA A 23 53.77 15.48 -10.89
N ALA A 24 53.24 15.62 -12.11
CA ALA A 24 52.81 14.52 -12.93
C ALA A 24 53.99 13.77 -13.55
N LYS A 25 54.13 12.47 -13.26
CA LYS A 25 54.98 11.55 -14.02
C LYS A 25 54.16 10.88 -15.16
N LYS A 26 54.55 11.18 -16.39
CA LYS A 26 54.11 10.45 -17.60
C LYS A 26 54.62 9.01 -17.55
N HIS A 27 53.75 8.03 -17.60
CA HIS A 27 54.11 6.65 -17.94
C HIS A 27 53.56 6.29 -19.33
N ALA A 28 54.54 5.82 -20.17
CA ALA A 28 54.34 5.42 -21.53
C ALA A 28 53.43 4.18 -21.70
N LYS A 29 52.59 4.21 -22.74
CA LYS A 29 51.77 3.08 -23.16
C LYS A 29 52.62 2.00 -23.82
N LYS A 30 52.61 0.77 -23.26
CA LYS A 30 53.08 -0.44 -23.93
C LYS A 30 51.90 -1.11 -24.68
N LYS A 31 52.13 -1.38 -25.96
CA LYS A 31 51.23 -2.19 -26.78
C LYS A 31 51.22 -3.66 -26.32
N PRO A 32 50.05 -4.35 -26.34
CA PRO A 32 50.01 -5.79 -26.14
C PRO A 32 50.40 -6.55 -27.40
N PRO A 33 50.98 -7.77 -27.29
CA PRO A 33 51.44 -8.58 -28.37
C PRO A 33 50.30 -9.28 -29.14
N ALA A 34 50.51 -9.52 -30.43
CA ALA A 34 49.59 -10.16 -31.36
C ALA A 34 49.38 -11.64 -31.04
N LYS A 35 48.15 -12.12 -31.19
CA LYS A 35 47.78 -13.55 -31.13
C LYS A 35 48.19 -14.29 -32.39
N PRO A 36 48.68 -15.54 -32.28
CA PRO A 36 48.97 -16.35 -33.44
C PRO A 36 47.72 -16.92 -34.10
N ALA A 37 47.75 -16.99 -35.44
CA ALA A 37 46.69 -17.54 -36.27
C ALA A 37 46.59 -19.10 -36.13
N HIS A 38 45.37 -19.59 -35.88
CA HIS A 38 45.08 -21.04 -35.96
C HIS A 38 44.59 -21.42 -37.36
N LYS A 39 45.23 -22.42 -37.92
CA LYS A 39 44.84 -23.12 -39.17
C LYS A 39 43.57 -23.99 -38.92
N PRO A 40 42.70 -24.11 -39.91
CA PRO A 40 41.51 -24.94 -39.81
C PRO A 40 41.85 -26.43 -39.97
N ALA A 41 41.24 -27.26 -39.12
CA ALA A 41 41.30 -28.72 -39.17
C ALA A 41 40.23 -29.32 -40.12
N PRO A 42 40.46 -30.48 -40.72
CA PRO A 42 39.62 -31.04 -41.78
C PRO A 42 38.34 -31.69 -41.23
N LYS A 43 37.30 -31.68 -42.09
CA LYS A 43 35.99 -32.33 -41.85
C LYS A 43 36.11 -33.86 -41.81
N PRO A 44 35.42 -34.52 -40.86
CA PRO A 44 35.22 -35.98 -40.97
C PRO A 44 34.00 -36.32 -41.83
N ALA A 45 34.13 -37.46 -42.52
CA ALA A 45 33.19 -38.03 -43.48
C ALA A 45 31.90 -38.56 -42.87
N HIS A 46 30.85 -38.52 -43.70
CA HIS A 46 29.53 -39.14 -43.42
C HIS A 46 29.64 -40.67 -43.17
N LYS A 47 28.87 -41.11 -42.17
CA LYS A 47 28.42 -42.52 -42.03
C LYS A 47 26.91 -42.55 -41.88
N PRO A 48 26.24 -43.57 -42.39
CA PRO A 48 24.81 -43.57 -42.62
C PRO A 48 23.97 -43.83 -41.36
N GLU A 49 22.74 -43.30 -41.35
CA GLU A 49 21.68 -43.51 -40.38
C GLU A 49 21.31 -44.97 -40.17
N PRO A 50 20.92 -45.31 -38.95
CA PRO A 50 19.93 -46.38 -38.71
C PRO A 50 18.59 -45.80 -38.29
N ALA A 51 17.57 -46.49 -38.71
CA ALA A 51 16.15 -46.26 -38.71
C ALA A 51 15.52 -45.77 -37.38
N VAL A 52 14.52 -44.93 -37.58
CA VAL A 52 13.38 -44.52 -36.80
C VAL A 52 13.00 -45.50 -35.67
N ALA A 53 13.15 -45.01 -34.42
CA ALA A 53 12.34 -45.48 -33.29
C ALA A 53 11.42 -44.28 -32.92
N SER A 54 10.13 -44.48 -33.07
CA SER A 54 9.07 -43.61 -32.62
C SER A 54 9.08 -43.49 -31.10
N GLY A 55 9.81 -42.50 -30.59
CA GLY A 55 9.70 -42.09 -29.20
C GLY A 55 8.56 -41.06 -29.11
N THR A 56 7.51 -41.42 -28.41
CA THR A 56 6.44 -40.54 -27.93
C THR A 56 7.08 -39.31 -27.31
N ALA A 57 6.87 -38.15 -27.92
CA ALA A 57 7.17 -36.87 -27.32
C ALA A 57 6.44 -36.79 -25.98
N ALA A 58 7.19 -36.77 -24.90
CA ALA A 58 6.66 -36.39 -23.61
C ALA A 58 6.07 -34.98 -23.79
N GLN A 59 4.75 -34.91 -23.78
CA GLN A 59 4.03 -33.67 -23.68
C GLN A 59 4.50 -33.03 -22.37
N SER A 60 5.31 -31.96 -22.46
CA SER A 60 5.54 -31.09 -21.36
C SER A 60 4.18 -30.58 -20.93
N GLU A 61 3.73 -30.97 -19.73
CA GLU A 61 2.53 -30.42 -19.12
C GLU A 61 2.63 -28.89 -19.22
N PRO A 62 1.58 -28.20 -19.68
CA PRO A 62 1.58 -26.75 -19.72
C PRO A 62 1.78 -26.29 -18.28
N ARG A 63 2.88 -25.55 -18.03
CA ARG A 63 3.11 -24.85 -16.77
C ARG A 63 1.80 -24.12 -16.43
N SER A 64 1.24 -24.39 -15.26
CA SER A 64 -0.02 -23.82 -14.81
C SER A 64 0.00 -22.31 -15.01
N VAL A 65 -0.64 -21.87 -16.06
CA VAL A 65 -0.98 -20.45 -16.23
C VAL A 65 -1.90 -20.13 -15.06
N ILE A 66 -1.63 -19.03 -14.33
CA ILE A 66 -2.57 -18.57 -13.32
C ILE A 66 -3.90 -18.37 -14.06
N SER A 67 -4.86 -19.22 -13.77
CA SER A 67 -6.22 -19.08 -14.27
C SER A 67 -6.88 -18.01 -13.41
N PHE A 68 -7.01 -16.80 -13.93
CA PHE A 68 -7.88 -15.81 -13.33
C PHE A 68 -9.31 -16.18 -13.67
N PRO A 69 -10.26 -16.02 -12.74
CA PRO A 69 -11.66 -16.18 -13.09
C PRO A 69 -11.98 -15.14 -14.18
N ASP A 70 -12.48 -15.61 -15.31
CA ASP A 70 -12.85 -14.76 -16.46
C ASP A 70 -13.97 -13.78 -16.09
N GLU A 71 -14.78 -14.13 -15.06
CA GLU A 71 -15.76 -13.26 -14.43
C GLU A 71 -15.66 -13.32 -12.90
N PRO A 72 -15.93 -12.20 -12.21
CA PRO A 72 -16.00 -12.21 -10.75
C PRO A 72 -17.12 -13.18 -10.32
N PRO A 73 -16.91 -14.00 -9.28
CA PRO A 73 -17.99 -14.80 -8.75
C PRO A 73 -19.16 -13.88 -8.38
N ALA A 74 -20.32 -14.16 -8.92
CA ALA A 74 -21.55 -13.41 -8.65
C ALA A 74 -21.99 -13.50 -7.18
N GLN A 75 -21.30 -14.30 -6.37
CA GLN A 75 -21.67 -14.59 -5.01
C GLN A 75 -20.89 -13.71 -4.04
N TRP A 76 -21.63 -13.04 -3.18
CA TRP A 76 -21.11 -12.38 -1.99
C TRP A 76 -20.63 -13.41 -0.98
N ARG A 77 -19.51 -13.08 -0.31
CA ARG A 77 -19.06 -13.80 0.89
C ARG A 77 -19.26 -12.94 2.11
N THR A 78 -19.88 -13.52 3.12
CA THR A 78 -20.11 -12.85 4.41
C THR A 78 -19.11 -13.35 5.44
N TYR A 79 -18.58 -12.44 6.23
CA TYR A 79 -17.63 -12.72 7.30
C TYR A 79 -18.09 -12.11 8.60
N ASP A 80 -17.97 -12.88 9.70
CA ASP A 80 -17.98 -12.37 11.06
C ASP A 80 -16.53 -12.07 11.49
N ILE A 81 -16.21 -10.81 11.66
CA ILE A 81 -14.88 -10.33 12.03
C ILE A 81 -14.90 -10.01 13.51
N THR A 82 -14.24 -10.84 14.30
CA THR A 82 -14.15 -10.69 15.75
C THR A 82 -12.82 -10.06 16.14
N SER A 83 -12.87 -8.84 16.67
CA SER A 83 -11.73 -8.14 17.26
C SER A 83 -11.81 -8.20 18.77
N LYS A 84 -10.75 -8.69 19.43
CA LYS A 84 -10.61 -8.71 20.88
C LYS A 84 -9.44 -7.85 21.31
N VAL A 85 -9.66 -7.03 22.33
CA VAL A 85 -8.65 -6.14 22.89
C VAL A 85 -8.58 -6.35 24.41
N THR A 86 -7.38 -6.44 24.95
CA THR A 86 -7.08 -6.28 26.35
C THR A 86 -5.94 -5.29 26.50
N LEU A 87 -6.16 -4.20 27.24
CA LEU A 87 -5.12 -3.22 27.51
C LEU A 87 -4.40 -3.60 28.81
N LYS A 88 -3.07 -3.53 28.78
CA LYS A 88 -2.19 -3.90 29.89
C LYS A 88 -1.35 -2.69 30.30
N LYS A 89 -0.92 -2.65 31.57
CA LYS A 89 -0.03 -1.59 32.10
C LYS A 89 -0.62 -0.18 31.89
N ILE A 90 -1.95 -0.02 31.99
CA ILE A 90 -2.63 1.25 31.75
C ILE A 90 -2.61 2.09 33.04
N ARG A 91 -2.34 3.40 32.89
CA ARG A 91 -2.44 4.39 33.95
C ARG A 91 -3.58 5.35 33.68
N GLY A 92 -4.41 5.58 34.67
CA GLY A 92 -5.53 6.51 34.58
C GLY A 92 -6.62 6.04 33.64
N LYS A 93 -7.34 7.00 33.08
CA LYS A 93 -8.39 6.74 32.09
C LYS A 93 -7.82 6.22 30.78
N ALA A 94 -8.55 5.37 30.10
CA ALA A 94 -8.23 4.90 28.76
C ALA A 94 -9.38 5.12 27.79
N ARG A 95 -9.06 5.42 26.56
CA ARG A 95 -10.01 5.46 25.43
C ARG A 95 -9.41 4.74 24.23
N ILE A 96 -10.26 4.00 23.53
CA ILE A 96 -9.90 3.32 22.29
C ILE A 96 -10.74 3.84 21.13
N TRP A 97 -10.13 3.87 19.94
CA TRP A 97 -10.80 4.02 18.66
C TRP A 97 -10.38 2.88 17.74
N LEU A 98 -11.34 2.20 17.16
CA LEU A 98 -11.13 1.04 16.31
C LEU A 98 -11.83 1.30 14.97
N PRO A 99 -11.07 1.31 13.83
CA PRO A 99 -11.69 1.47 12.52
C PRO A 99 -12.58 0.27 12.21
N LEU A 100 -13.76 0.54 11.70
CA LEU A 100 -14.72 -0.45 11.26
C LEU A 100 -14.79 -0.53 9.73
N ALA A 101 -15.43 -1.57 9.22
CA ALA A 101 -15.71 -1.68 7.79
C ALA A 101 -16.50 -0.46 7.31
N GLN A 102 -16.17 0.02 6.12
CA GLN A 102 -16.81 1.18 5.50
C GLN A 102 -18.33 1.02 5.52
N TYR A 103 -19.04 2.01 6.11
CA TYR A 103 -20.48 1.94 6.38
C TYR A 103 -21.37 2.17 5.14
N LYS A 104 -20.83 2.81 4.10
CA LYS A 104 -21.54 3.00 2.83
C LYS A 104 -21.41 1.76 1.99
N ASP A 105 -22.55 1.26 1.54
CA ASP A 105 -22.59 0.19 0.58
C ASP A 105 -21.88 0.57 -0.72
N THR A 106 -21.06 -0.33 -1.18
CA THR A 106 -20.40 -0.27 -2.47
C THR A 106 -20.80 -1.46 -3.33
N PRO A 107 -20.52 -1.46 -4.64
CA PRO A 107 -20.72 -2.65 -5.45
C PRO A 107 -19.93 -3.89 -5.00
N TRP A 108 -18.97 -3.74 -4.11
CA TRP A 108 -18.04 -4.79 -3.71
C TRP A 108 -17.95 -5.05 -2.18
N GLN A 109 -18.56 -4.20 -1.36
CA GLN A 109 -18.59 -4.37 0.10
C GLN A 109 -19.85 -3.80 0.72
N ARG A 110 -20.38 -4.50 1.72
CA ARG A 110 -21.50 -4.05 2.57
C ARG A 110 -21.18 -4.31 4.03
N SER A 111 -21.41 -3.32 4.89
CA SER A 111 -21.38 -3.49 6.35
C SER A 111 -22.78 -3.91 6.81
N LEU A 112 -22.89 -5.07 7.43
CA LEU A 112 -24.18 -5.66 7.83
C LEU A 112 -24.52 -5.39 9.30
N GLY A 113 -23.57 -4.87 10.08
CA GLY A 113 -23.78 -4.47 11.46
C GLY A 113 -22.64 -4.86 12.39
N HIS A 114 -22.79 -4.41 13.65
CA HIS A 114 -21.79 -4.61 14.69
C HIS A 114 -22.46 -4.93 16.01
N SER A 115 -21.83 -5.79 16.79
CA SER A 115 -22.16 -6.04 18.20
C SER A 115 -20.90 -5.98 19.03
N TRP A 116 -21.00 -5.54 20.27
CA TRP A 116 -19.84 -5.42 21.16
C TRP A 116 -20.18 -5.69 22.60
N GLN A 117 -19.17 -6.12 23.36
CA GLN A 117 -19.22 -6.35 24.80
C GLN A 117 -17.85 -6.03 25.42
N GLY A 118 -17.84 -5.71 26.70
CA GLY A 118 -16.61 -5.39 27.43
C GLY A 118 -16.92 -4.81 28.80
N ASN A 119 -15.87 -4.37 29.49
CA ASN A 119 -15.97 -3.75 30.81
C ASN A 119 -15.81 -2.22 30.77
N PHE A 120 -16.14 -1.62 29.64
CA PHE A 120 -16.10 -0.16 29.43
C PHE A 120 -17.25 0.55 30.18
N GLU A 121 -17.06 1.85 30.46
CA GLU A 121 -18.12 2.72 30.99
C GLU A 121 -19.02 3.24 29.89
N ASN A 122 -18.44 3.65 28.77
CA ASN A 122 -19.15 4.10 27.59
C ASN A 122 -18.56 3.46 26.35
N ALA A 123 -19.42 3.13 25.41
CA ALA A 123 -19.00 2.67 24.08
C ALA A 123 -20.04 3.05 23.04
N GLY A 124 -19.60 3.15 21.79
CA GLY A 124 -20.49 3.44 20.69
C GLY A 124 -19.75 3.53 19.36
N ILE A 125 -20.51 3.87 18.33
CA ILE A 125 -20.01 4.07 16.97
C ILE A 125 -20.29 5.51 16.56
N TYR A 126 -19.30 6.15 15.95
CA TYR A 126 -19.53 7.41 15.25
C TYR A 126 -19.11 7.30 13.79
N ARG A 127 -19.75 8.12 12.96
CA ARG A 127 -19.47 8.24 11.54
C ARG A 127 -18.89 9.60 11.23
N ASP A 128 -17.85 9.61 10.40
CA ASP A 128 -17.37 10.81 9.75
C ASP A 128 -17.82 10.78 8.29
N PRO A 129 -18.81 11.60 7.91
CA PRO A 129 -19.36 11.59 6.55
C PRO A 129 -18.39 12.20 5.52
N VAL A 130 -17.41 13.00 5.95
CA VAL A 130 -16.40 13.60 5.08
C VAL A 130 -15.32 12.60 4.75
N ALA A 131 -14.81 11.93 5.77
CA ALA A 131 -13.80 10.88 5.62
C ALA A 131 -14.40 9.52 5.16
N GLU A 132 -15.74 9.42 5.11
CA GLU A 132 -16.46 8.17 4.83
C GLU A 132 -16.06 7.02 5.78
N MET A 133 -15.80 7.38 7.03
CA MET A 133 -15.22 6.52 8.04
C MET A 133 -16.25 6.18 9.13
N GLU A 134 -16.24 4.94 9.59
CA GLU A 134 -16.97 4.48 10.77
C GLU A 134 -15.97 4.00 11.82
N VAL A 135 -16.15 4.46 13.05
CA VAL A 135 -15.23 4.18 14.15
C VAL A 135 -15.99 3.77 15.39
N PHE A 136 -15.64 2.62 15.93
CA PHE A 136 -16.04 2.23 17.26
C PHE A 136 -15.14 2.93 18.29
N TYR A 137 -15.72 3.39 19.40
CA TYR A 137 -14.98 3.92 20.53
C TYR A 137 -15.47 3.31 21.84
N ALA A 138 -14.59 3.21 22.83
CA ALA A 138 -14.91 2.87 24.20
C ALA A 138 -14.03 3.61 25.19
N ASP A 139 -14.60 3.91 26.38
CA ASP A 139 -13.92 4.62 27.46
C ASP A 139 -13.91 3.76 28.73
N TRP A 140 -12.80 3.81 29.45
CA TRP A 140 -12.63 3.21 30.78
C TRP A 140 -12.15 4.25 31.78
N SER A 141 -12.71 4.23 32.99
CA SER A 141 -12.17 5.01 34.08
C SER A 141 -10.90 4.38 34.65
N GLU A 142 -10.20 5.14 35.46
CA GLU A 142 -9.00 4.69 36.19
C GLU A 142 -9.24 3.52 37.15
N LYS A 143 -10.50 3.22 37.46
CA LYS A 143 -10.88 2.10 38.36
C LYS A 143 -10.81 0.74 37.66
N VAL A 144 -10.77 0.71 36.34
CA VAL A 144 -10.73 -0.52 35.54
C VAL A 144 -9.29 -0.94 35.32
N ALA A 145 -8.81 -1.90 36.09
CA ALA A 145 -7.41 -2.33 36.03
C ALA A 145 -7.01 -3.03 34.72
N ALA A 146 -7.94 -3.71 34.07
CA ALA A 146 -7.74 -4.42 32.82
C ALA A 146 -8.86 -4.10 31.83
N PRO A 147 -8.77 -2.99 31.08
CA PRO A 147 -9.73 -2.66 30.04
C PRO A 147 -9.83 -3.74 28.98
N GLN A 148 -11.05 -4.21 28.70
CA GLN A 148 -11.31 -5.27 27.73
C GLN A 148 -12.53 -4.95 26.88
N LEU A 149 -12.44 -5.33 25.61
CA LEU A 149 -13.58 -5.30 24.71
C LEU A 149 -13.48 -6.44 23.67
N GLN A 150 -14.65 -6.84 23.21
CA GLN A 150 -14.80 -7.63 21.99
C GLN A 150 -15.82 -6.93 21.11
N ILE A 151 -15.51 -6.82 19.82
CA ILE A 151 -16.46 -6.36 18.80
C ILE A 151 -16.53 -7.41 17.70
N VAL A 152 -17.74 -7.71 17.25
CA VAL A 152 -18.03 -8.55 16.09
C VAL A 152 -18.65 -7.67 15.02
N SER A 153 -18.04 -7.64 13.84
CA SER A 153 -18.52 -6.90 12.68
C SER A 153 -18.87 -7.90 11.58
N GLN A 154 -20.12 -7.84 11.10
CA GLN A 154 -20.52 -8.66 9.96
C GLN A 154 -20.37 -7.87 8.68
N VAL A 155 -19.63 -8.40 7.70
CA VAL A 155 -19.30 -7.72 6.44
C VAL A 155 -19.45 -8.69 5.28
N ALA A 156 -20.14 -8.25 4.23
CA ALA A 156 -20.19 -8.97 2.97
C ALA A 156 -19.25 -8.34 1.96
N THR A 157 -18.54 -9.17 1.20
CA THR A 157 -17.62 -8.77 0.13
C THR A 157 -17.86 -9.58 -1.13
N GLN A 158 -17.52 -8.98 -2.28
CA GLN A 158 -17.34 -9.68 -3.55
C GLN A 158 -16.16 -9.11 -4.30
N ASP A 159 -15.70 -9.81 -5.34
CA ASP A 159 -14.63 -9.30 -6.20
C ASP A 159 -15.04 -7.98 -6.83
N ARG A 160 -14.12 -7.03 -6.81
CA ARG A 160 -14.26 -5.78 -7.51
C ARG A 160 -13.50 -5.86 -8.81
N HIS A 161 -14.20 -6.03 -9.89
CA HIS A 161 -13.65 -6.04 -11.24
C HIS A 161 -14.04 -4.76 -11.98
N PHE A 162 -13.09 -4.20 -12.70
CA PHE A 162 -13.26 -3.00 -13.52
C PHE A 162 -12.97 -3.32 -14.98
N ASP A 163 -13.98 -3.12 -15.82
CA ASP A 163 -13.82 -3.30 -17.26
C ASP A 163 -13.42 -1.97 -17.93
N ILE A 164 -12.13 -1.84 -18.27
CA ILE A 164 -11.59 -0.66 -18.92
C ILE A 164 -12.14 -0.41 -20.33
N THR A 165 -12.80 -1.39 -20.92
CA THR A 165 -13.39 -1.24 -22.26
C THR A 165 -14.78 -0.61 -22.21
N ARG A 166 -15.46 -0.62 -21.06
CA ARG A 166 -16.81 -0.09 -20.86
C ARG A 166 -16.78 1.32 -20.31
N ARG A 167 -17.37 2.26 -21.05
CA ARG A 167 -17.65 3.62 -20.57
C ARG A 167 -19.13 3.70 -20.14
N GLY A 168 -19.46 4.72 -19.35
CA GLY A 168 -20.83 5.00 -18.93
C GLY A 168 -21.04 4.92 -17.42
N ALA A 169 -19.95 4.93 -16.63
CA ALA A 169 -20.07 5.05 -15.17
C ALA A 169 -20.77 6.36 -14.78
N ALA A 170 -21.54 6.31 -13.70
CA ALA A 170 -22.14 7.48 -13.10
C ALA A 170 -21.08 8.52 -12.74
N VAL A 171 -21.38 9.79 -12.95
CA VAL A 171 -20.48 10.89 -12.61
C VAL A 171 -20.42 11.00 -11.08
N GLU A 172 -19.21 11.01 -10.54
CA GLU A 172 -18.98 11.26 -9.11
C GLU A 172 -19.26 12.75 -8.78
N ARG A 173 -19.69 13.02 -7.56
CA ARG A 173 -19.94 14.38 -7.09
C ARG A 173 -18.65 15.22 -7.11
N ASN A 174 -18.75 16.43 -7.63
CA ASN A 174 -17.59 17.34 -7.76
C ASN A 174 -16.89 17.62 -6.42
N GLU A 175 -17.62 17.62 -5.31
CA GLU A 175 -17.06 17.77 -3.98
C GLU A 175 -16.13 16.63 -3.61
N VAL A 176 -16.54 15.37 -3.90
CA VAL A 176 -15.72 14.18 -3.67
C VAL A 176 -14.47 14.23 -4.55
N LEU A 177 -14.62 14.55 -5.84
CA LEU A 177 -13.50 14.65 -6.76
C LEU A 177 -12.49 15.71 -6.33
N ARG A 178 -12.97 16.90 -5.94
CA ARG A 178 -12.10 17.98 -5.42
C ARG A 178 -11.34 17.51 -4.17
N ARG A 179 -12.03 16.92 -3.19
CA ARG A 179 -11.38 16.36 -1.99
C ARG A 179 -10.29 15.36 -2.34
N CYS A 180 -10.52 14.49 -3.31
CA CYS A 180 -9.55 13.50 -3.77
C CYS A 180 -8.42 14.05 -4.64
N LEU A 181 -8.39 15.36 -4.87
CA LEU A 181 -7.27 16.12 -5.48
C LEU A 181 -6.44 16.89 -4.44
N HIS A 182 -7.00 17.13 -3.23
CA HIS A 182 -6.30 17.90 -2.21
C HIS A 182 -5.07 17.18 -1.68
N PRO A 183 -3.96 17.92 -1.46
CA PRO A 183 -2.82 17.41 -0.73
C PRO A 183 -3.19 17.13 0.74
N THR A 184 -2.41 16.27 1.37
CA THR A 184 -2.45 15.99 2.80
C THR A 184 -1.04 16.09 3.39
N ALA A 185 -0.91 16.07 4.71
CA ALA A 185 0.40 16.23 5.37
C ALA A 185 1.46 15.25 4.82
N MET A 186 1.08 13.98 4.62
CA MET A 186 1.99 12.94 4.12
C MET A 186 1.99 12.79 2.59
N VAL A 187 1.04 13.42 1.89
CA VAL A 187 0.84 13.27 0.44
C VAL A 187 0.70 14.65 -0.21
N PRO A 188 1.76 15.45 -0.26
CA PRO A 188 1.77 16.69 -1.03
C PRO A 188 1.72 16.41 -2.53
N THR A 189 1.34 17.41 -3.32
CA THR A 189 1.11 17.28 -4.78
C THR A 189 2.05 18.12 -5.62
N ASP A 190 3.01 18.77 -5.00
CA ASP A 190 4.01 19.65 -5.62
C ASP A 190 5.45 19.11 -5.48
N GLY A 191 6.43 19.94 -5.75
CA GLY A 191 7.84 19.64 -5.52
C GLY A 191 8.32 18.36 -6.21
N ILE A 192 8.94 17.47 -5.44
CA ILE A 192 9.48 16.20 -5.95
C ILE A 192 8.37 15.24 -6.43
N VAL A 193 7.19 15.27 -5.79
CA VAL A 193 6.05 14.43 -6.17
C VAL A 193 5.61 14.76 -7.59
N ARG A 194 5.37 16.05 -7.88
CA ARG A 194 4.97 16.51 -9.20
C ARG A 194 6.01 16.19 -10.27
N ARG A 195 7.29 16.51 -10.02
CA ARG A 195 8.37 16.18 -10.97
C ARG A 195 8.47 14.69 -11.26
N THR A 196 8.21 13.84 -10.27
CA THR A 196 8.22 12.39 -10.47
C THR A 196 7.04 11.94 -11.31
N ALA A 197 5.84 12.46 -11.04
CA ALA A 197 4.65 12.15 -11.83
C ALA A 197 4.78 12.61 -13.29
N GLU A 198 5.29 13.82 -13.53
CA GLU A 198 5.54 14.35 -14.87
C GLU A 198 6.49 13.44 -15.68
N ARG A 199 7.53 12.90 -15.02
CA ARG A 199 8.43 11.92 -15.66
C ARG A 199 7.72 10.59 -15.95
N ALA A 200 6.89 10.11 -15.02
CA ALA A 200 6.17 8.85 -15.18
C ALA A 200 5.18 8.88 -16.35
N ILE A 201 4.41 9.97 -16.49
CA ILE A 201 3.40 10.08 -17.55
C ILE A 201 3.94 10.58 -18.89
N GLY A 202 5.05 11.31 -18.90
CA GLY A 202 5.62 11.90 -20.12
C GLY A 202 4.62 12.77 -20.90
N ARG A 203 4.28 12.37 -22.13
CA ARG A 203 3.35 13.12 -23.01
C ARG A 203 1.92 12.55 -23.03
N ILE A 204 1.62 11.57 -22.20
CA ILE A 204 0.30 10.94 -22.14
C ILE A 204 -0.74 11.96 -21.67
N LYS A 205 -1.91 12.00 -22.35
CA LYS A 205 -3.01 12.94 -22.03
C LYS A 205 -4.26 12.24 -21.50
N ASP A 206 -4.50 11.01 -21.92
CA ASP A 206 -5.67 10.24 -21.47
C ASP A 206 -5.54 9.89 -19.99
N PRO A 207 -6.55 10.19 -19.12
CA PRO A 207 -6.46 9.99 -17.68
C PRO A 207 -6.26 8.52 -17.28
N VAL A 208 -6.85 7.58 -18.02
CA VAL A 208 -6.69 6.15 -17.73
C VAL A 208 -5.27 5.70 -18.05
N ALA A 209 -4.76 6.13 -19.21
CA ALA A 209 -3.39 5.84 -19.62
C ALA A 209 -2.36 6.52 -18.69
N GLN A 210 -2.64 7.73 -18.18
CA GLN A 210 -1.80 8.38 -17.16
C GLN A 210 -1.79 7.58 -15.85
N GLY A 211 -2.97 7.17 -15.37
CA GLY A 211 -3.09 6.32 -14.18
C GLY A 211 -2.33 5.01 -14.34
N LYS A 212 -2.39 4.41 -15.56
CA LYS A 212 -1.63 3.19 -15.88
C LYS A 212 -0.12 3.43 -15.88
N ALA A 213 0.34 4.52 -16.47
CA ALA A 213 1.76 4.87 -16.50
C ALA A 213 2.32 5.14 -15.09
N ILE A 214 1.55 5.82 -14.22
CA ILE A 214 1.90 6.04 -12.82
C ILE A 214 1.93 4.69 -12.07
N TYR A 215 0.92 3.83 -12.26
CA TYR A 215 0.89 2.49 -11.67
C TYR A 215 2.11 1.66 -12.07
N ASP A 216 2.43 1.63 -13.35
CA ASP A 216 3.60 0.90 -13.86
C ASP A 216 4.90 1.45 -13.27
N TRP A 217 5.04 2.78 -13.25
CA TRP A 217 6.19 3.44 -12.65
C TRP A 217 6.34 3.06 -11.16
N VAL A 218 5.26 3.10 -10.38
CA VAL A 218 5.27 2.73 -8.96
C VAL A 218 5.69 1.27 -8.80
N VAL A 219 5.08 0.35 -9.56
CA VAL A 219 5.46 -1.07 -9.52
C VAL A 219 6.93 -1.29 -9.89
N GLU A 220 7.46 -0.59 -10.86
CA GLU A 220 8.83 -0.79 -11.35
C GLU A 220 9.89 -0.18 -10.45
N ASN A 221 9.59 0.93 -9.78
CA ASN A 221 10.58 1.70 -9.04
C ASN A 221 10.53 1.51 -7.52
N THR A 222 9.43 0.97 -6.96
CA THR A 222 9.36 0.76 -5.51
C THR A 222 9.90 -0.59 -5.09
N VAL A 223 10.27 -0.71 -3.81
CA VAL A 223 10.71 -1.95 -3.19
C VAL A 223 9.87 -2.20 -1.93
N ARG A 224 9.35 -3.43 -1.77
CA ARG A 224 8.69 -3.81 -0.54
C ARG A 224 9.72 -4.05 0.56
N ASP A 225 9.57 -3.36 1.68
CA ASP A 225 10.38 -3.55 2.87
C ASP A 225 9.56 -4.26 3.96
N ALA A 226 9.81 -5.54 4.15
CA ALA A 226 9.10 -6.35 5.14
C ALA A 226 9.44 -5.97 6.59
N GLN A 227 10.54 -5.25 6.83
CA GLN A 227 11.00 -4.89 8.18
C GLN A 227 10.31 -3.65 8.75
N LEU A 228 9.70 -2.82 7.91
CA LEU A 228 8.96 -1.66 8.40
C LEU A 228 7.78 -2.09 9.29
N PRO A 229 7.49 -1.36 10.37
CA PRO A 229 6.35 -1.66 11.23
C PRO A 229 5.02 -1.39 10.52
N GLY A 230 3.98 -2.13 10.88
CA GLY A 230 2.63 -1.92 10.39
C GLY A 230 2.51 -1.94 8.86
N CYS A 231 1.85 -0.94 8.31
CA CYS A 231 1.65 -0.74 6.86
C CYS A 231 2.63 0.26 6.23
N GLY A 232 3.56 0.82 7.00
CA GLY A 232 4.41 1.94 6.64
C GLY A 232 3.93 3.26 7.24
N THR A 233 4.63 4.34 6.95
CA THR A 233 4.38 5.68 7.52
C THR A 233 3.50 6.55 6.64
N GLY A 234 3.50 6.31 5.33
CA GLY A 234 2.80 7.10 4.33
C GLY A 234 3.54 8.37 3.89
N ASP A 235 4.76 8.63 4.38
CA ASP A 235 5.58 9.77 3.98
C ASP A 235 6.18 9.56 2.58
N ILE A 236 5.46 10.02 1.55
CA ILE A 236 5.88 9.86 0.16
C ILE A 236 7.04 10.78 -0.23
N VAL A 237 7.22 11.91 0.45
CA VAL A 237 8.35 12.82 0.19
C VAL A 237 9.63 12.20 0.69
N GLY A 238 9.66 11.78 1.95
CA GLY A 238 10.81 11.09 2.51
C GLY A 238 11.17 9.83 1.71
N MET A 239 10.17 9.09 1.22
CA MET A 239 10.37 7.94 0.34
C MET A 239 11.05 8.33 -0.98
N LEU A 240 10.59 9.40 -1.66
CA LEU A 240 11.16 9.90 -2.91
C LEU A 240 12.55 10.50 -2.73
N GLU A 241 12.78 11.25 -1.66
CA GLU A 241 14.07 11.91 -1.36
C GLU A 241 15.14 10.91 -0.93
N SER A 242 14.76 9.81 -0.27
CA SER A 242 15.71 8.75 0.11
C SER A 242 16.36 8.06 -1.09
N GLY A 243 15.75 8.15 -2.28
CA GLY A 243 16.19 7.47 -3.50
C GLY A 243 16.03 5.95 -3.48
N ARG A 244 15.63 5.34 -2.35
CA ARG A 244 15.46 3.88 -2.23
C ARG A 244 14.04 3.40 -2.56
N LEU A 245 13.05 4.28 -2.52
CA LEU A 245 11.63 4.01 -2.78
C LEU A 245 11.12 2.75 -2.06
N SER A 246 11.62 2.55 -0.83
CA SER A 246 11.34 1.37 -0.01
C SER A 246 10.14 1.66 0.89
N GLY A 247 9.18 0.73 0.95
CA GLY A 247 7.96 0.92 1.75
C GLY A 247 7.09 -0.31 1.88
N LYS A 248 6.02 -0.19 2.66
CA LYS A 248 4.93 -1.16 2.75
C LYS A 248 3.68 -0.71 1.99
N SER A 249 2.54 -1.34 2.24
CA SER A 249 1.33 -1.12 1.45
C SER A 249 0.82 0.32 1.51
N ALA A 250 0.88 0.99 2.67
CA ALA A 250 0.45 2.38 2.78
C ALA A 250 1.40 3.31 2.00
N ASP A 251 2.73 3.13 2.16
CA ASP A 251 3.72 3.96 1.47
C ASP A 251 3.57 3.87 -0.06
N ILE A 252 3.45 2.65 -0.58
CA ILE A 252 3.35 2.39 -2.03
C ILE A 252 2.00 2.89 -2.58
N ALA A 253 0.89 2.65 -1.87
CA ALA A 253 -0.42 3.11 -2.29
C ALA A 253 -0.55 4.64 -2.23
N LEU A 254 -0.03 5.27 -1.17
CA LEU A 254 -0.04 6.74 -1.03
C LEU A 254 0.89 7.42 -2.03
N LEU A 255 2.02 6.80 -2.39
CA LEU A 255 2.86 7.29 -3.49
C LEU A 255 2.08 7.32 -4.81
N PHE A 256 1.38 6.23 -5.15
CA PHE A 256 0.50 6.21 -6.32
C PHE A 256 -0.55 7.33 -6.28
N VAL A 257 -1.21 7.50 -5.13
CA VAL A 257 -2.23 8.55 -4.93
C VAL A 257 -1.64 9.95 -5.10
N GLY A 258 -0.48 10.24 -4.51
CA GLY A 258 0.19 11.54 -4.61
C GLY A 258 0.59 11.87 -6.04
N LEU A 259 1.14 10.90 -6.78
CA LEU A 259 1.51 11.06 -8.18
C LEU A 259 0.27 11.33 -9.05
N CYS A 260 -0.85 10.63 -8.85
CA CYS A 260 -2.10 10.88 -9.55
C CYS A 260 -2.63 12.30 -9.26
N ARG A 261 -2.75 12.67 -7.98
CA ARG A 261 -3.26 13.97 -7.56
C ARG A 261 -2.43 15.13 -8.14
N SER A 262 -1.11 14.98 -8.18
CA SER A 262 -0.21 16.00 -8.73
C SER A 262 -0.41 16.25 -10.23
N MET A 263 -1.00 15.29 -10.94
CA MET A 263 -1.38 15.40 -12.36
C MET A 263 -2.85 15.77 -12.58
N GLY A 264 -3.56 16.12 -11.51
CA GLY A 264 -4.99 16.50 -11.60
C GLY A 264 -5.92 15.28 -11.74
N ILE A 265 -5.45 14.07 -11.43
CA ILE A 265 -6.27 12.86 -11.42
C ILE A 265 -6.75 12.63 -9.98
N PRO A 266 -8.07 12.71 -9.70
CA PRO A 266 -8.58 12.41 -8.37
C PRO A 266 -8.22 10.97 -7.97
N ALA A 267 -7.59 10.81 -6.82
CA ALA A 267 -7.17 9.50 -6.32
C ALA A 267 -7.26 9.44 -4.80
N ARG A 268 -7.52 8.26 -4.25
CA ARG A 268 -7.59 8.04 -2.81
C ARG A 268 -7.02 6.68 -2.42
N PRO A 269 -6.38 6.57 -1.24
CA PRO A 269 -6.09 5.29 -0.64
C PRO A 269 -7.38 4.66 -0.13
N VAL A 270 -7.41 3.34 0.02
CA VAL A 270 -8.43 2.65 0.81
C VAL A 270 -7.70 1.75 1.79
N PHE A 271 -7.78 2.11 3.06
CA PHE A 271 -7.20 1.36 4.18
C PHE A 271 -8.13 0.24 4.57
N GLY A 272 -7.56 -0.93 4.88
CA GLY A 272 -8.37 -2.09 5.22
C GLY A 272 -7.55 -3.26 5.76
N MET A 273 -8.13 -4.44 5.69
CA MET A 273 -7.54 -5.65 6.24
C MET A 273 -7.89 -6.88 5.40
N ARG A 274 -6.95 -7.81 5.24
CA ARG A 274 -7.22 -9.12 4.65
C ARG A 274 -8.00 -9.97 5.66
N VAL A 275 -8.97 -10.74 5.15
CA VAL A 275 -9.88 -11.52 6.01
C VAL A 275 -9.95 -12.99 5.61
N ASP A 276 -9.29 -13.37 4.51
CA ASP A 276 -9.35 -14.72 3.97
C ASP A 276 -8.08 -15.06 3.18
N TYR A 277 -7.92 -16.32 2.78
CA TYR A 277 -6.89 -16.72 1.82
C TYR A 277 -7.09 -16.03 0.46
N SER A 278 -6.02 -15.92 -0.31
CA SER A 278 -6.06 -15.41 -1.67
C SER A 278 -6.09 -16.55 -2.69
N ARG A 279 -6.89 -16.37 -3.74
CA ARG A 279 -6.91 -17.27 -4.90
C ARG A 279 -5.77 -16.98 -5.89
N LEU A 280 -5.10 -15.83 -5.74
CA LEU A 280 -4.04 -15.39 -6.63
C LEU A 280 -2.68 -15.94 -6.18
N PHE A 281 -2.24 -15.55 -4.98
CA PHE A 281 -1.00 -15.99 -4.36
C PHE A 281 -1.18 -16.12 -2.84
N GLY A 282 -0.53 -17.10 -2.24
CA GLY A 282 -0.62 -17.34 -0.79
C GLY A 282 -0.29 -16.11 0.05
N GLY A 283 0.74 -15.36 -0.34
CA GLY A 283 1.16 -14.13 0.33
C GLY A 283 0.14 -12.97 0.25
N LEU A 284 -0.86 -13.03 -0.63
CA LEU A 284 -1.90 -11.99 -0.77
C LEU A 284 -3.15 -12.27 0.08
N GLY A 285 -3.17 -13.37 0.83
CA GLY A 285 -4.20 -13.71 1.79
C GLY A 285 -3.76 -13.54 3.24
N ALA A 286 -4.69 -13.78 4.17
CA ALA A 286 -4.43 -13.93 5.60
C ALA A 286 -5.50 -14.78 6.25
N THR A 287 -5.10 -15.65 7.17
CA THR A 287 -5.99 -16.53 7.94
C THR A 287 -5.54 -16.62 9.39
N GLY A 288 -6.38 -17.16 10.27
CA GLY A 288 -6.07 -17.28 11.70
C GLY A 288 -6.11 -15.94 12.42
N ASN A 289 -5.04 -15.54 13.09
CA ASN A 289 -4.96 -14.24 13.77
C ASN A 289 -4.53 -13.14 12.80
N LEU A 290 -5.48 -12.28 12.45
CA LEU A 290 -5.36 -11.22 11.46
C LEU A 290 -4.79 -9.89 12.01
N ARG A 291 -4.25 -9.87 13.22
CA ARG A 291 -3.75 -8.64 13.88
C ARG A 291 -2.71 -7.86 13.06
N GLN A 292 -2.05 -8.50 12.10
CA GLN A 292 -1.05 -7.92 11.20
C GLN A 292 -1.47 -8.00 9.72
N ALA A 293 -2.75 -8.25 9.45
CA ALA A 293 -3.28 -8.43 8.10
C ALA A 293 -3.74 -7.13 7.44
N GLN A 294 -3.46 -5.97 8.06
CA GLN A 294 -3.79 -4.66 7.49
C GLN A 294 -3.08 -4.48 6.15
N HIS A 295 -3.83 -3.92 5.20
CA HIS A 295 -3.37 -3.72 3.84
C HIS A 295 -4.06 -2.50 3.24
N CYS A 296 -3.28 -1.68 2.52
CA CYS A 296 -3.74 -0.49 1.85
C CYS A 296 -3.78 -0.70 0.33
N ARG A 297 -4.90 -0.39 -0.28
CA ARG A 297 -5.12 -0.35 -1.72
C ARG A 297 -5.31 1.10 -2.17
N ALA A 298 -5.44 1.32 -3.47
CA ALA A 298 -5.71 2.65 -4.01
C ALA A 298 -6.71 2.59 -5.16
N GLU A 299 -7.37 3.72 -5.41
CA GLU A 299 -8.19 3.90 -6.60
C GLU A 299 -8.05 5.31 -7.13
N PHE A 300 -8.23 5.48 -8.44
CA PHE A 300 -8.24 6.77 -9.09
C PHE A 300 -9.49 6.93 -9.96
N TYR A 301 -9.90 8.17 -10.15
CA TYR A 301 -11.09 8.47 -10.94
C TYR A 301 -10.75 8.88 -12.36
N ALA A 302 -11.42 8.27 -13.33
CA ALA A 302 -11.34 8.67 -14.72
C ALA A 302 -12.75 9.00 -15.26
N PRO A 303 -12.92 10.18 -15.92
CA PRO A 303 -14.21 10.57 -16.48
C PRO A 303 -14.78 9.52 -17.43
N GLY A 304 -16.04 9.16 -17.24
CA GLY A 304 -16.74 8.14 -18.01
C GLY A 304 -16.48 6.70 -17.56
N TYR A 305 -15.48 6.48 -16.70
CA TYR A 305 -15.15 5.15 -16.15
C TYR A 305 -15.46 5.04 -14.64
N GLY A 306 -15.46 6.17 -13.92
CA GLY A 306 -15.62 6.17 -12.47
C GLY A 306 -14.31 5.83 -11.74
N TRP A 307 -14.44 5.21 -10.55
CA TRP A 307 -13.31 4.82 -9.70
C TRP A 307 -12.68 3.50 -10.14
N ILE A 308 -11.44 3.56 -10.58
CA ILE A 308 -10.65 2.42 -11.07
C ILE A 308 -9.80 1.89 -9.90
N PRO A 309 -10.02 0.64 -9.46
CA PRO A 309 -9.24 0.03 -8.38
C PRO A 309 -7.86 -0.37 -8.86
N VAL A 310 -6.84 -0.17 -8.01
CA VAL A 310 -5.46 -0.61 -8.27
C VAL A 310 -4.79 -1.12 -6.99
N ASP A 311 -3.83 -2.03 -7.15
CA ASP A 311 -3.00 -2.50 -6.05
C ASP A 311 -1.52 -2.70 -6.47
N PRO A 312 -0.74 -1.63 -6.59
CA PRO A 312 0.67 -1.75 -6.92
C PRO A 312 1.49 -2.42 -5.82
N SER A 313 1.02 -2.34 -4.57
CA SER A 313 1.76 -2.89 -3.43
C SER A 313 1.70 -4.42 -3.38
N ASP A 314 0.60 -5.03 -3.82
CA ASP A 314 0.48 -6.48 -3.91
C ASP A 314 1.32 -7.07 -5.04
N VAL A 315 1.51 -6.35 -6.13
CA VAL A 315 2.50 -6.74 -7.15
C VAL A 315 3.90 -6.81 -6.53
N ARG A 316 4.29 -5.77 -5.78
CA ARG A 316 5.61 -5.73 -5.11
C ARG A 316 5.74 -6.80 -4.02
N LYS A 317 4.65 -7.06 -3.29
CA LYS A 317 4.62 -8.12 -2.28
C LYS A 317 4.85 -9.49 -2.91
N SER A 318 4.17 -9.80 -4.01
CA SER A 318 4.31 -11.08 -4.71
C SER A 318 5.72 -11.30 -5.27
N ILE A 319 6.40 -10.24 -5.74
CA ILE A 319 7.79 -10.33 -6.17
C ILE A 319 8.69 -10.84 -5.02
N VAL A 320 8.51 -10.30 -3.82
CA VAL A 320 9.34 -10.66 -2.66
C VAL A 320 8.95 -12.02 -2.10
N ASP A 321 7.66 -12.25 -1.86
CA ASP A 321 7.16 -13.44 -1.17
C ASP A 321 7.27 -14.71 -2.02
N GLU A 322 7.10 -14.59 -3.33
CA GLU A 322 7.16 -15.73 -4.28
C GLU A 322 8.50 -15.79 -5.04
N GLY A 323 9.41 -14.86 -4.78
CA GLY A 323 10.72 -14.81 -5.47
C GLY A 323 10.62 -14.59 -6.98
N LEU A 324 9.60 -13.85 -7.45
CA LEU A 324 9.35 -13.65 -8.89
C LEU A 324 10.35 -12.66 -9.49
N SER A 325 10.79 -12.95 -10.72
CA SER A 325 11.57 -12.00 -11.53
C SER A 325 10.66 -11.12 -12.37
N GLY A 326 11.19 -9.98 -12.85
CA GLY A 326 10.42 -9.07 -13.70
C GLY A 326 9.94 -9.68 -15.03
N ALA A 327 10.57 -10.77 -15.49
CA ALA A 327 10.22 -11.50 -16.71
C ALA A 327 9.26 -12.67 -16.45
N ASP A 328 8.89 -12.95 -15.20
CA ASP A 328 7.99 -14.05 -14.89
C ASP A 328 6.58 -13.77 -15.43
N SER A 329 6.06 -14.75 -16.18
CA SER A 329 4.73 -14.64 -16.79
C SER A 329 3.61 -14.42 -15.76
N LYS A 330 3.74 -15.04 -14.56
CA LYS A 330 2.81 -14.87 -13.46
C LYS A 330 2.79 -13.42 -12.96
N LEU A 331 3.96 -12.78 -12.87
CA LEU A 331 4.08 -11.38 -12.48
C LEU A 331 3.45 -10.44 -13.53
N VAL A 332 3.69 -10.70 -14.82
CA VAL A 332 3.10 -9.92 -15.91
C VAL A 332 1.58 -9.97 -15.84
N VAL A 333 1.01 -11.16 -15.65
CA VAL A 333 -0.45 -11.34 -15.52
C VAL A 333 -0.97 -10.67 -14.26
N LEU A 334 -0.32 -10.83 -13.10
CA LEU A 334 -0.71 -10.20 -11.85
C LEU A 334 -0.68 -8.66 -11.95
N LYS A 335 0.40 -8.09 -12.52
CA LYS A 335 0.54 -6.66 -12.76
C LYS A 335 -0.61 -6.11 -13.62
N LYS A 336 -1.00 -6.86 -14.67
CA LYS A 336 -2.13 -6.49 -15.52
C LYS A 336 -3.46 -6.57 -14.77
N LEU A 337 -3.68 -7.63 -14.00
CA LEU A 337 -4.92 -7.84 -13.24
C LEU A 337 -5.12 -6.77 -12.16
N LEU A 338 -4.11 -6.51 -11.33
CA LEU A 338 -4.20 -5.58 -10.21
C LEU A 338 -4.28 -4.09 -10.63
N PHE A 339 -4.31 -3.83 -11.94
CA PHE A 339 -4.79 -2.59 -12.52
C PHE A 339 -6.23 -2.77 -13.00
N GLY A 340 -7.18 -2.73 -12.07
CA GLY A 340 -8.61 -2.89 -12.35
C GLY A 340 -9.31 -3.95 -11.49
N PHE A 341 -8.60 -4.58 -10.55
CA PHE A 341 -9.16 -5.67 -9.76
C PHE A 341 -8.77 -5.61 -8.29
N TRP A 342 -9.74 -5.88 -7.41
CA TRP A 342 -9.53 -6.19 -6.00
C TRP A 342 -10.21 -7.52 -5.67
N GLU A 343 -9.47 -8.43 -5.07
CA GLU A 343 -10.00 -9.70 -4.60
C GLU A 343 -10.83 -9.51 -3.34
N MET A 344 -11.91 -10.29 -3.19
CA MET A 344 -12.89 -10.24 -2.11
C MET A 344 -12.36 -10.65 -0.73
N ASN A 345 -11.15 -11.17 -0.65
CA ASN A 345 -10.49 -11.60 0.59
C ASN A 345 -10.03 -10.45 1.49
N TRP A 346 -10.52 -9.24 1.24
CA TRP A 346 -10.11 -8.01 1.90
C TRP A 346 -11.32 -7.12 2.13
N ILE A 347 -11.34 -6.41 3.26
CA ILE A 347 -12.35 -5.40 3.60
C ILE A 347 -11.71 -4.02 3.70
N GLY A 348 -12.39 -3.01 3.16
CA GLY A 348 -12.03 -1.60 3.30
C GLY A 348 -12.65 -0.99 4.55
N PHE A 349 -11.88 -0.21 5.28
CA PHE A 349 -12.33 0.55 6.44
C PHE A 349 -12.70 1.99 6.04
N ASN A 350 -11.77 2.70 5.41
CA ASN A 350 -11.93 4.11 5.05
C ASN A 350 -10.88 4.55 4.03
N ALA A 351 -11.07 5.77 3.51
CA ALA A 351 -10.12 6.47 2.66
C ALA A 351 -9.56 7.74 3.35
N ALA A 352 -9.67 7.81 4.68
CA ALA A 352 -9.37 8.98 5.47
C ALA A 352 -7.86 9.25 5.55
N GLN A 353 -7.50 10.51 5.41
CA GLN A 353 -6.15 11.02 5.62
C GLN A 353 -6.25 12.25 6.54
N ASP A 354 -5.18 12.58 7.27
CA ASP A 354 -5.15 13.65 8.27
C ASP A 354 -6.33 13.51 9.26
N VAL A 355 -6.39 12.37 9.96
CA VAL A 355 -7.54 11.96 10.78
C VAL A 355 -7.45 12.53 12.17
N ASP A 356 -8.45 13.31 12.56
CA ASP A 356 -8.68 13.72 13.94
C ASP A 356 -9.67 12.75 14.62
N LEU A 357 -9.21 12.05 15.64
CA LEU A 357 -10.05 11.14 16.40
C LEU A 357 -10.94 11.92 17.36
N ARG A 358 -12.24 11.66 17.30
CA ARG A 358 -13.23 12.38 18.12
C ARG A 358 -12.94 12.23 19.61
N GLY A 359 -12.70 13.37 20.28
CA GLY A 359 -12.42 13.43 21.72
C GLY A 359 -11.01 13.03 22.12
N ALA A 360 -10.09 12.80 21.17
CA ALA A 360 -8.68 12.63 21.44
C ALA A 360 -8.00 13.96 21.77
N ALA A 361 -7.01 13.95 22.65
CA ALA A 361 -6.13 15.08 22.93
C ALA A 361 -4.86 15.05 22.07
N GLY A 362 -4.54 13.91 21.48
CA GLY A 362 -3.33 13.72 20.70
C GLY A 362 -3.39 14.34 19.29
N LYS A 363 -2.24 14.24 18.59
CA LYS A 363 -2.09 14.81 17.23
C LYS A 363 -2.94 14.08 16.20
N THR A 364 -3.28 14.78 15.11
CA THR A 364 -3.83 14.22 13.87
C THR A 364 -3.02 13.01 13.40
N LEU A 365 -3.72 11.94 12.99
CA LEU A 365 -3.09 10.75 12.40
C LEU A 365 -2.95 10.91 10.90
N PRO A 366 -1.88 10.42 10.28
CA PRO A 366 -1.77 10.39 8.83
C PRO A 366 -2.92 9.62 8.16
N PHE A 367 -3.34 8.52 8.81
CA PHE A 367 -4.46 7.66 8.41
C PHE A 367 -4.88 6.76 9.57
N LEU A 368 -6.06 6.17 9.49
CA LEU A 368 -6.59 5.25 10.51
C LEU A 368 -6.79 3.85 9.91
N VAL A 369 -5.89 2.92 10.22
CA VAL A 369 -5.98 1.50 9.84
C VAL A 369 -5.76 0.57 11.03
N PHE A 370 -5.10 1.06 12.07
CA PHE A 370 -4.86 0.36 13.33
C PHE A 370 -5.73 0.92 14.44
N PRO A 371 -6.19 0.08 15.38
CA PRO A 371 -6.79 0.57 16.62
C PRO A 371 -5.84 1.54 17.33
N GLN A 372 -6.37 2.64 17.85
CA GLN A 372 -5.63 3.64 18.61
C GLN A 372 -6.12 3.67 20.05
N VAL A 373 -5.20 3.78 20.98
CA VAL A 373 -5.52 3.96 22.42
C VAL A 373 -4.86 5.22 22.93
N GLU A 374 -5.59 5.98 23.75
CA GLU A 374 -5.06 7.14 24.46
C GLU A 374 -5.25 6.96 25.96
N THR A 375 -4.18 7.25 26.71
CA THR A 375 -4.12 7.20 28.17
C THR A 375 -3.43 8.44 28.70
N ALA A 376 -3.25 8.54 30.03
CA ALA A 376 -2.44 9.60 30.63
C ALA A 376 -0.99 9.60 30.14
N ASP A 377 -0.46 8.45 29.71
CA ASP A 377 0.92 8.30 29.20
C ASP A 377 1.04 8.61 27.68
N GLY A 378 -0.05 9.03 27.03
CA GLY A 378 -0.10 9.37 25.60
C GLY A 378 -0.81 8.32 24.75
N ARG A 379 -0.67 8.47 23.42
CA ARG A 379 -1.32 7.62 22.42
C ARG A 379 -0.37 6.51 21.93
N PHE A 380 -0.94 5.33 21.72
CA PHE A 380 -0.27 4.17 21.13
C PHE A 380 -1.27 3.32 20.34
N ASP A 381 -0.81 2.38 19.55
CA ASP A 381 -1.61 1.47 18.75
C ASP A 381 -1.29 -0.01 19.06
N ASN A 382 -1.91 -0.94 18.33
CA ASN A 382 -1.72 -2.38 18.52
C ASN A 382 -0.33 -2.91 18.13
N LEU A 383 0.58 -2.07 17.62
CA LEU A 383 1.98 -2.43 17.40
C LEU A 383 2.76 -2.45 18.72
N ASP A 384 2.28 -1.76 19.75
CA ASP A 384 2.80 -1.85 21.13
C ASP A 384 2.24 -3.11 21.82
N ALA A 385 2.85 -4.25 21.56
CA ALA A 385 2.40 -5.54 22.09
C ALA A 385 2.52 -5.67 23.62
N GLU A 386 3.26 -4.81 24.28
CA GLU A 386 3.36 -4.83 25.74
C GLU A 386 2.11 -4.27 26.43
N ARG A 387 1.52 -3.24 25.85
CA ARG A 387 0.34 -2.55 26.38
C ARG A 387 -0.94 -2.96 25.67
N PHE A 388 -0.86 -3.47 24.44
CA PHE A 388 -2.00 -3.76 23.60
C PHE A 388 -2.03 -5.23 23.17
N ASP A 389 -2.81 -6.03 23.91
CA ASP A 389 -3.09 -7.41 23.50
C ASP A 389 -4.28 -7.40 22.53
N TYR A 390 -4.01 -7.72 21.28
CA TYR A 390 -4.96 -7.60 20.18
C TYR A 390 -5.00 -8.87 19.35
N SER A 391 -6.19 -9.40 19.15
CA SER A 391 -6.44 -10.47 18.20
C SER A 391 -7.63 -10.14 17.32
N VAL A 392 -7.54 -10.54 16.05
CA VAL A 392 -8.63 -10.45 15.08
C VAL A 392 -8.75 -11.78 14.37
N THR A 393 -9.97 -12.26 14.25
CA THR A 393 -10.29 -13.45 13.47
C THR A 393 -11.43 -13.14 12.51
N ALA A 394 -11.46 -13.79 11.36
CA ALA A 394 -12.59 -13.75 10.44
C ALA A 394 -13.10 -15.18 10.22
N GLY A 395 -14.39 -15.38 10.41
CA GLY A 395 -15.09 -16.61 10.10
C GLY A 395 -16.05 -16.37 8.94
N ARG A 396 -16.06 -17.27 7.95
CA ARG A 396 -17.11 -17.22 6.92
C ARG A 396 -18.44 -17.60 7.51
N VAL A 397 -19.48 -16.86 7.16
CA VAL A 397 -20.87 -17.20 7.47
C VAL A 397 -21.37 -18.02 6.30
N GLU A 398 -21.75 -19.28 6.58
CA GLU A 398 -22.43 -20.12 5.60
C GLU A 398 -23.86 -19.60 5.42
N THR A 399 -24.23 -19.30 4.18
CA THR A 399 -25.59 -18.83 3.80
C THR A 399 -26.39 -19.97 3.23
#